data_4536ca33600b4cd14a48d6a6615b1408
#
_entry.id   4536ca33600b4cd14a48d6a6615b1408
#
_cell.length_a   1.000
_cell.length_b   1.000
_cell.length_c   1.000
_cell.angle_alpha   90.00
_cell.angle_beta   90.00
_cell.angle_gamma   90.00
#
_symmetry.space_group_name_H-M   'P 1'
#
loop_
_entity.id
_entity.type
_entity.pdbx_description
1 polymer ?
#
loop_
_entity_poly.entity_id
_entity_poly.type
_entity_poly.pdbx_seq_one_letter_code
_entity_poly.pdbx_strand_id
1 'polypeptide(L)'
;MPEGDTVWHTAAILREALQGKTLTRCDIRVPKFATVDLTGQTVDEVISRGKHLFIRTAEASIHSHLKMEGKWQVNTRPRRPDHKTRIILEAGDIQAVGSELGTLEVLHRDHDEEPVKHLGPDLLGPDWDPHRAAQNLTRDPDRPLHEALLDQRNLAGVGNVYANELCFIVGRRPTAPAGTVKDPLRLAQRARDMLWLNRNRWSRTTTGDTRPGRQLWVYGRAGQACRRCGTLIESAGRHRHENLDVVGDLDNLTDRITFWCPLCQP
;
A
#
# COMPACT_ATOMS: atom_id res chain seq x y z
N MET A 1 -8.07 2.10 3.68
CA MET A 1 -7.35 1.79 2.42
C MET A 1 -5.93 1.39 2.77
N PRO A 2 -5.51 0.16 2.49
CA PRO A 2 -4.14 -0.28 2.68
C PRO A 2 -3.17 0.47 1.73
N GLU A 3 -2.06 0.98 2.27
CA GLU A 3 -0.95 1.56 1.52
C GLU A 3 0.36 0.89 1.96
N GLY A 4 1.52 1.34 1.52
CA GLY A 4 2.79 0.67 1.78
C GLY A 4 3.08 0.42 3.26
N ASP A 5 2.72 1.36 4.14
CA ASP A 5 2.81 1.23 5.59
C ASP A 5 1.99 0.06 6.13
N THR A 6 0.75 -0.09 5.64
CA THR A 6 -0.17 -1.16 6.05
C THR A 6 0.35 -2.52 5.60
N VAL A 7 0.83 -2.60 4.34
CA VAL A 7 1.35 -3.85 3.78
C VAL A 7 2.64 -4.26 4.47
N TRP A 8 3.53 -3.31 4.76
CA TRP A 8 4.74 -3.55 5.54
C TRP A 8 4.43 -4.09 6.94
N HIS A 9 3.45 -3.48 7.64
CA HIS A 9 3.01 -3.93 8.96
C HIS A 9 2.44 -5.35 8.92
N THR A 10 1.60 -5.62 7.91
CA THR A 10 1.05 -6.96 7.68
C THR A 10 2.15 -7.99 7.42
N ALA A 11 3.14 -7.64 6.59
CA ALA A 11 4.28 -8.52 6.33
C ALA A 11 5.10 -8.77 7.60
N ALA A 12 5.28 -7.77 8.46
CA ALA A 12 6.00 -7.94 9.74
C ALA A 12 5.29 -8.93 10.67
N ILE A 13 3.96 -8.83 10.80
CA ILE A 13 3.15 -9.76 11.61
C ILE A 13 3.22 -11.18 11.04
N LEU A 14 3.09 -11.35 9.72
CA LEU A 14 3.17 -12.65 9.08
C LEU A 14 4.57 -13.25 9.15
N ARG A 15 5.61 -12.41 9.08
CA ARG A 15 7.01 -12.82 9.26
C ARG A 15 7.24 -13.42 10.63
N GLU A 16 6.84 -12.72 11.67
CA GLU A 16 6.93 -13.21 13.06
C GLU A 16 6.16 -14.53 13.25
N ALA A 17 5.02 -14.65 12.59
CA ALA A 17 4.15 -15.81 12.71
C ALA A 17 4.64 -17.06 11.96
N LEU A 18 5.17 -16.88 10.73
CA LEU A 18 5.38 -17.99 9.78
C LEU A 18 6.84 -18.24 9.42
N GLN A 19 7.72 -17.21 9.41
CA GLN A 19 9.09 -17.36 8.91
C GLN A 19 9.89 -18.37 9.72
N GLY A 20 10.61 -19.25 9.04
CA GLY A 20 11.36 -20.37 9.60
C GLY A 20 10.51 -21.56 10.00
N LYS A 21 9.19 -21.51 9.79
CA LYS A 21 8.28 -22.61 10.16
C LYS A 21 7.86 -23.40 8.94
N THR A 22 7.66 -24.70 9.12
CA THR A 22 7.10 -25.60 8.11
C THR A 22 5.58 -25.51 8.11
N LEU A 23 4.98 -25.35 6.94
CA LEU A 23 3.53 -25.32 6.77
C LEU A 23 2.95 -26.71 7.04
N THR A 24 2.01 -26.78 7.97
CA THR A 24 1.23 -28.00 8.28
C THR A 24 -0.08 -28.06 7.51
N ARG A 25 -0.51 -26.92 6.93
CA ARG A 25 -1.65 -26.81 6.01
C ARG A 25 -1.49 -25.64 5.07
N CYS A 26 -1.88 -25.86 3.80
CA CYS A 26 -2.03 -24.84 2.78
C CYS A 26 -3.37 -25.07 2.08
N ASP A 27 -4.35 -24.15 2.30
CA ASP A 27 -5.70 -24.25 1.71
C ASP A 27 -5.96 -22.98 0.90
N ILE A 28 -5.77 -23.04 -0.42
CA ILE A 28 -5.94 -21.93 -1.35
C ILE A 28 -7.31 -22.03 -2.00
N ARG A 29 -8.13 -20.99 -1.85
CA ARG A 29 -9.53 -20.95 -2.28
C ARG A 29 -9.77 -20.05 -3.49
N VAL A 30 -8.73 -19.81 -4.26
CA VAL A 30 -8.81 -19.16 -5.57
C VAL A 30 -8.78 -20.26 -6.64
N PRO A 31 -9.79 -20.36 -7.54
CA PRO A 31 -9.91 -21.47 -8.46
C PRO A 31 -8.64 -21.81 -9.26
N LYS A 32 -7.93 -20.80 -9.75
CA LYS A 32 -6.68 -20.96 -10.52
C LYS A 32 -5.58 -21.70 -9.75
N PHE A 33 -5.59 -21.64 -8.43
CA PHE A 33 -4.53 -22.17 -7.56
C PHE A 33 -5.05 -23.17 -6.53
N ALA A 34 -6.31 -23.62 -6.65
CA ALA A 34 -6.95 -24.48 -5.65
C ALA A 34 -6.31 -25.88 -5.53
N THR A 35 -5.52 -26.29 -6.52
CA THR A 35 -4.78 -27.57 -6.50
C THR A 35 -3.35 -27.42 -6.02
N VAL A 36 -2.89 -26.21 -5.76
CA VAL A 36 -1.53 -25.98 -5.22
C VAL A 36 -1.52 -26.28 -3.73
N ASP A 37 -0.62 -27.15 -3.33
CA ASP A 37 -0.38 -27.50 -1.93
C ASP A 37 1.09 -27.27 -1.58
N LEU A 38 1.33 -26.37 -0.64
CA LEU A 38 2.66 -26.06 -0.10
C LEU A 38 2.89 -26.68 1.29
N THR A 39 2.02 -27.63 1.71
CA THR A 39 2.17 -28.36 2.96
C THR A 39 3.52 -29.09 2.98
N GLY A 40 4.24 -29.00 4.09
CA GLY A 40 5.58 -29.56 4.24
C GLY A 40 6.71 -28.63 3.81
N GLN A 41 6.43 -27.52 3.11
CA GLN A 41 7.43 -26.52 2.78
C GLN A 41 7.67 -25.55 3.95
N THR A 42 8.92 -25.13 4.12
CA THR A 42 9.29 -24.11 5.11
C THR A 42 9.11 -22.72 4.51
N VAL A 43 8.58 -21.78 5.29
CA VAL A 43 8.52 -20.36 4.90
C VAL A 43 9.88 -19.75 5.14
N ASP A 44 10.60 -19.45 4.07
CA ASP A 44 11.96 -18.87 4.14
C ASP A 44 11.91 -17.38 4.46
N GLU A 45 10.96 -16.66 3.83
CA GLU A 45 10.92 -15.21 3.90
C GLU A 45 9.50 -14.67 3.76
N VAL A 46 9.19 -13.59 4.49
CA VAL A 46 7.97 -12.80 4.30
C VAL A 46 8.35 -11.34 4.12
N ILE A 47 8.05 -10.78 2.95
CA ILE A 47 8.40 -9.40 2.59
C ILE A 47 7.22 -8.62 2.03
N SER A 48 7.36 -7.29 2.08
CA SER A 48 6.55 -6.36 1.29
C SER A 48 7.40 -5.68 0.23
N ARG A 49 6.79 -5.37 -0.90
CA ARG A 49 7.36 -4.55 -1.97
C ARG A 49 6.30 -3.56 -2.43
N GLY A 50 6.44 -2.28 -2.08
CA GLY A 50 5.39 -1.29 -2.26
C GLY A 50 4.10 -1.71 -1.54
N LYS A 51 3.07 -2.06 -2.32
CA LYS A 51 1.78 -2.53 -1.79
C LYS A 51 1.56 -4.04 -1.98
N HIS A 52 2.56 -4.76 -2.42
CA HIS A 52 2.56 -6.21 -2.63
C HIS A 52 3.18 -6.93 -1.43
N LEU A 53 2.67 -8.10 -1.12
CA LEU A 53 3.15 -8.96 -0.04
C LEU A 53 3.50 -10.33 -0.61
N PHE A 54 4.65 -10.86 -0.20
CA PHE A 54 5.16 -12.16 -0.62
C PHE A 54 5.44 -13.03 0.61
N ILE A 55 4.96 -14.28 0.58
CA ILE A 55 5.32 -15.34 1.51
C ILE A 55 6.07 -16.38 0.68
N ARG A 56 7.35 -16.52 0.93
CA ARG A 56 8.30 -17.25 0.10
C ARG A 56 8.68 -18.57 0.75
N THR A 57 8.68 -19.64 -0.05
CA THR A 57 9.26 -20.93 0.28
C THR A 57 10.42 -21.21 -0.69
N ALA A 58 11.07 -22.38 -0.60
CA ALA A 58 12.19 -22.72 -1.49
C ALA A 58 11.81 -22.70 -2.98
N GLU A 59 10.62 -23.17 -3.34
CA GLU A 59 10.21 -23.33 -4.75
C GLU A 59 9.09 -22.37 -5.18
N ALA A 60 8.31 -21.85 -4.24
CA ALA A 60 7.14 -21.06 -4.52
C ALA A 60 7.09 -19.76 -3.73
N SER A 61 6.33 -18.82 -4.25
CA SER A 61 6.04 -17.56 -3.60
C SER A 61 4.53 -17.27 -3.67
N ILE A 62 3.89 -17.12 -2.51
CA ILE A 62 2.51 -16.66 -2.42
C ILE A 62 2.56 -15.13 -2.50
N HIS A 63 2.09 -14.59 -3.63
CA HIS A 63 1.97 -13.17 -3.87
C HIS A 63 0.54 -12.70 -3.57
N SER A 64 0.38 -11.63 -2.81
CA SER A 64 -0.92 -11.03 -2.55
C SER A 64 -0.88 -9.51 -2.59
N HIS A 65 -2.03 -8.92 -2.98
CA HIS A 65 -2.29 -7.48 -2.89
C HIS A 65 -3.61 -7.25 -2.15
N LEU A 66 -3.60 -6.40 -1.12
CA LEU A 66 -4.76 -6.18 -0.26
C LEU A 66 -5.89 -5.42 -0.97
N LYS A 67 -5.57 -4.54 -1.94
CA LYS A 67 -6.54 -3.61 -2.56
C LYS A 67 -7.28 -2.80 -1.48
N MET A 68 -8.63 -2.78 -1.52
CA MET A 68 -9.44 -1.96 -0.59
C MET A 68 -9.84 -2.72 0.67
N GLU A 69 -10.27 -3.98 0.52
CA GLU A 69 -10.96 -4.77 1.56
C GLU A 69 -10.09 -5.92 2.09
N GLY A 70 -9.04 -6.28 1.34
CA GLY A 70 -8.19 -7.43 1.66
C GLY A 70 -7.44 -7.25 2.97
N LYS A 71 -7.32 -8.35 3.68
CA LYS A 71 -6.59 -8.42 4.95
C LYS A 71 -5.97 -9.78 5.19
N TRP A 72 -4.89 -9.79 5.95
CA TRP A 72 -4.35 -10.98 6.59
C TRP A 72 -4.58 -10.91 8.09
N GLN A 73 -4.91 -12.05 8.70
CA GLN A 73 -5.10 -12.21 10.14
C GLN A 73 -4.33 -13.41 10.63
N VAL A 74 -3.61 -13.24 11.74
CA VAL A 74 -2.90 -14.31 12.43
C VAL A 74 -3.69 -14.69 13.68
N ASN A 75 -3.98 -15.96 13.83
CA ASN A 75 -4.77 -16.52 14.93
C ASN A 75 -4.00 -17.65 15.62
N THR A 76 -4.07 -17.71 16.94
CA THR A 76 -3.58 -18.82 17.76
C THR A 76 -4.67 -19.87 18.00
N ARG A 77 -5.90 -19.57 17.64
CA ARG A 77 -7.03 -20.50 17.64
C ARG A 77 -7.59 -20.59 16.23
N PRO A 78 -7.57 -21.77 15.59
CA PRO A 78 -8.05 -21.92 14.22
C PRO A 78 -9.50 -21.45 14.07
N ARG A 79 -9.74 -20.64 13.08
CA ARG A 79 -11.08 -20.20 12.67
C ARG A 79 -11.54 -21.01 11.46
N ARG A 80 -12.84 -21.28 11.42
CA ARG A 80 -13.43 -21.88 10.22
C ARG A 80 -13.43 -20.86 9.07
N PRO A 81 -13.09 -21.32 7.85
CA PRO A 81 -13.16 -20.46 6.67
C PRO A 81 -14.61 -20.04 6.38
N ASP A 82 -14.76 -18.84 5.82
CA ASP A 82 -16.01 -18.30 5.29
C ASP A 82 -15.89 -18.02 3.77
N HIS A 83 -16.94 -17.45 3.17
CA HIS A 83 -16.97 -17.11 1.74
C HIS A 83 -15.96 -16.03 1.33
N LYS A 84 -15.43 -15.25 2.29
CA LYS A 84 -14.42 -14.21 2.08
C LYS A 84 -12.99 -14.75 2.13
N THR A 85 -12.81 -15.93 2.70
CA THR A 85 -11.51 -16.57 2.85
C THR A 85 -10.94 -16.96 1.49
N ARG A 86 -9.71 -16.52 1.20
CA ARG A 86 -8.98 -16.79 -0.04
C ARG A 86 -7.83 -17.77 0.17
N ILE A 87 -7.23 -17.77 1.36
CA ILE A 87 -6.13 -18.67 1.71
C ILE A 87 -6.05 -18.87 3.21
N ILE A 88 -5.67 -20.10 3.62
CA ILE A 88 -5.31 -20.45 4.98
C ILE A 88 -3.95 -21.12 4.96
N LEU A 89 -3.04 -20.63 5.78
CA LEU A 89 -1.74 -21.25 6.05
C LEU A 89 -1.68 -21.58 7.52
N GLU A 90 -1.29 -22.82 7.87
CA GLU A 90 -1.07 -23.22 9.26
C GLU A 90 0.38 -23.68 9.46
N ALA A 91 0.96 -23.30 10.58
CA ALA A 91 2.30 -23.71 11.00
C ALA A 91 2.31 -23.89 12.53
N GLY A 92 2.35 -25.13 12.97
CA GLY A 92 2.14 -25.47 14.39
C GLY A 92 0.75 -25.07 14.88
N ASP A 93 0.70 -24.24 15.90
CA ASP A 93 -0.51 -23.69 16.52
C ASP A 93 -0.96 -22.34 15.90
N ILE A 94 -0.24 -21.86 14.92
CA ILE A 94 -0.52 -20.59 14.24
C ILE A 94 -1.34 -20.85 12.96
N GLN A 95 -2.38 -20.03 12.77
CA GLN A 95 -3.15 -19.96 11.53
C GLN A 95 -3.11 -18.54 10.96
N ALA A 96 -2.59 -18.37 9.74
CA ALA A 96 -2.68 -17.15 8.96
C ALA A 96 -3.80 -17.26 7.92
N VAL A 97 -4.72 -16.31 7.92
CA VAL A 97 -5.89 -16.29 7.03
C VAL A 97 -5.88 -15.03 6.19
N GLY A 98 -5.82 -15.20 4.86
CA GLY A 98 -6.02 -14.15 3.89
C GLY A 98 -7.48 -14.07 3.44
N SER A 99 -8.13 -12.95 3.64
CA SER A 99 -9.53 -12.72 3.30
C SER A 99 -9.69 -11.52 2.37
N GLU A 100 -10.63 -11.60 1.42
CA GLU A 100 -10.97 -10.51 0.47
C GLU A 100 -9.73 -9.94 -0.25
N LEU A 101 -8.68 -10.75 -0.42
CA LEU A 101 -7.47 -10.34 -1.13
C LEU A 101 -7.83 -9.98 -2.58
N GLY A 102 -7.47 -8.77 -3.02
CA GLY A 102 -7.76 -8.32 -4.37
C GLY A 102 -6.89 -9.00 -5.43
N THR A 103 -5.69 -9.50 -5.03
CA THR A 103 -4.85 -10.39 -5.82
C THR A 103 -4.33 -11.48 -4.89
N LEU A 104 -4.38 -12.72 -5.35
CA LEU A 104 -3.71 -13.86 -4.75
C LEU A 104 -3.21 -14.76 -5.87
N GLU A 105 -1.89 -14.98 -5.91
CA GLU A 105 -1.21 -15.80 -6.90
C GLU A 105 -0.17 -16.66 -6.23
N VAL A 106 0.12 -17.82 -6.83
CA VAL A 106 1.28 -18.63 -6.48
C VAL A 106 2.21 -18.60 -7.67
N LEU A 107 3.43 -18.13 -7.45
CA LEU A 107 4.47 -17.92 -8.44
C LEU A 107 5.61 -18.91 -8.21
N HIS A 108 6.33 -19.27 -9.25
CA HIS A 108 7.63 -19.95 -9.08
C HIS A 108 8.62 -18.97 -8.43
N ARG A 109 9.42 -19.47 -7.49
CA ARG A 109 10.33 -18.62 -6.67
C ARG A 109 11.29 -17.80 -7.53
N ASP A 110 11.81 -18.36 -8.63
CA ASP A 110 12.74 -17.68 -9.52
C ASP A 110 12.14 -16.54 -10.34
N HIS A 111 10.80 -16.47 -10.40
CA HIS A 111 10.06 -15.49 -11.19
C HIS A 111 9.11 -14.63 -10.36
N ASP A 112 9.21 -14.66 -9.03
CA ASP A 112 8.29 -13.99 -8.13
C ASP A 112 8.42 -12.45 -8.13
N GLU A 113 9.48 -11.92 -8.72
CA GLU A 113 9.68 -10.48 -8.89
C GLU A 113 8.97 -9.89 -10.12
N GLU A 114 8.51 -10.72 -11.07
CA GLU A 114 7.86 -10.27 -12.31
C GLU A 114 6.68 -9.30 -12.06
N PRO A 115 5.75 -9.57 -11.13
CA PRO A 115 4.63 -8.66 -10.86
C PRO A 115 5.05 -7.28 -10.34
N VAL A 116 6.26 -7.15 -9.82
CA VAL A 116 6.74 -5.93 -9.15
C VAL A 116 7.94 -5.27 -9.83
N LYS A 117 8.44 -5.84 -10.93
CA LYS A 117 9.62 -5.32 -11.65
C LYS A 117 9.42 -3.90 -12.21
N HIS A 118 8.18 -3.51 -12.44
CA HIS A 118 7.83 -2.18 -12.93
C HIS A 118 7.86 -1.09 -11.85
N LEU A 119 7.95 -1.46 -10.57
CA LEU A 119 7.90 -0.52 -9.46
C LEU A 119 9.17 0.34 -9.39
N GLY A 120 8.97 1.61 -9.07
CA GLY A 120 10.04 2.52 -8.68
C GLY A 120 10.64 2.18 -7.31
N PRO A 121 11.53 3.05 -6.78
CA PRO A 121 12.12 2.88 -5.46
C PRO A 121 11.05 2.67 -4.38
N ASP A 122 11.18 1.61 -3.59
CA ASP A 122 10.22 1.33 -2.52
C ASP A 122 10.54 2.18 -1.29
N LEU A 123 9.55 2.96 -0.85
CA LEU A 123 9.67 3.85 0.31
C LEU A 123 10.04 3.12 1.61
N LEU A 124 9.73 1.83 1.72
CA LEU A 124 10.06 1.01 2.89
C LEU A 124 11.03 -0.13 2.57
N GLY A 125 11.44 -0.25 1.30
CA GLY A 125 12.35 -1.27 0.83
C GLY A 125 13.83 -0.92 1.00
N PRO A 126 14.72 -1.91 0.82
CA PRO A 126 16.16 -1.73 0.88
C PRO A 126 16.72 -0.96 -0.34
N ASP A 127 15.97 -0.91 -1.43
CA ASP A 127 16.31 -0.22 -2.69
C ASP A 127 15.88 1.26 -2.72
N TRP A 128 15.54 1.83 -1.57
CA TRP A 128 15.14 3.23 -1.50
C TRP A 128 16.24 4.16 -2.01
N ASP A 129 15.89 4.91 -3.05
CA ASP A 129 16.72 5.93 -3.66
C ASP A 129 15.89 7.23 -3.82
N PRO A 130 16.12 8.23 -2.96
CA PRO A 130 15.38 9.49 -3.01
C PRO A 130 15.66 10.32 -4.26
N HIS A 131 16.87 10.23 -4.83
CA HIS A 131 17.22 10.96 -6.05
C HIS A 131 16.48 10.38 -7.25
N ARG A 132 16.46 9.05 -7.39
CA ARG A 132 15.71 8.36 -8.43
C ARG A 132 14.22 8.62 -8.30
N ALA A 133 13.66 8.57 -7.08
CA ALA A 133 12.25 8.88 -6.83
C ALA A 133 11.91 10.32 -7.22
N ALA A 134 12.75 11.29 -6.88
CA ALA A 134 12.57 12.70 -7.24
C ALA A 134 12.61 12.92 -8.77
N GLN A 135 13.58 12.30 -9.46
CA GLN A 135 13.67 12.34 -10.92
C GLN A 135 12.44 11.72 -11.60
N ASN A 136 11.96 10.58 -11.09
CA ASN A 136 10.76 9.94 -11.60
C ASN A 136 9.53 10.82 -11.44
N LEU A 137 9.34 11.44 -10.27
CA LEU A 137 8.19 12.33 -9.97
C LEU A 137 8.10 13.53 -10.93
N THR A 138 9.24 14.03 -11.40
CA THR A 138 9.29 15.22 -12.28
C THR A 138 9.62 14.89 -13.74
N ARG A 139 9.66 13.61 -14.11
CA ARG A 139 9.93 13.16 -15.49
C ARG A 139 8.92 13.71 -16.48
N ASP A 140 7.64 13.77 -16.07
CA ASP A 140 6.57 14.45 -16.78
C ASP A 140 6.13 15.65 -15.92
N PRO A 141 6.71 16.84 -16.18
CA PRO A 141 6.52 18.00 -15.31
C PRO A 141 5.10 18.58 -15.36
N ASP A 142 4.36 18.33 -16.42
CA ASP A 142 2.99 18.84 -16.61
C ASP A 142 1.93 17.92 -16.00
N ARG A 143 2.29 16.69 -15.64
CA ARG A 143 1.39 15.75 -15.02
C ARG A 143 0.92 16.26 -13.65
N PRO A 144 -0.39 16.07 -13.29
CA PRO A 144 -0.88 16.41 -11.96
C PRO A 144 -0.05 15.76 -10.86
N LEU A 145 0.33 16.53 -9.84
CA LEU A 145 1.20 16.06 -8.76
C LEU A 145 0.62 14.84 -8.02
N HIS A 146 -0.68 14.85 -7.79
CA HIS A 146 -1.37 13.73 -7.14
C HIS A 146 -1.23 12.42 -7.94
N GLU A 147 -1.37 12.49 -9.28
CA GLU A 147 -1.21 11.34 -10.16
C GLU A 147 0.24 10.87 -10.21
N ALA A 148 1.20 11.82 -10.27
CA ALA A 148 2.62 11.50 -10.22
C ALA A 148 3.00 10.77 -8.93
N LEU A 149 2.40 11.15 -7.79
CA LEU A 149 2.59 10.50 -6.49
C LEU A 149 1.91 9.11 -6.40
N LEU A 150 0.79 8.90 -7.09
CA LEU A 150 0.09 7.62 -7.12
C LEU A 150 0.75 6.58 -8.02
N ASP A 151 1.52 7.03 -9.02
CA ASP A 151 2.19 6.13 -9.95
C ASP A 151 3.31 5.35 -9.26
N GLN A 152 3.07 4.06 -9.06
CA GLN A 152 4.00 3.17 -8.36
C GLN A 152 5.34 3.00 -9.09
N ARG A 153 5.45 3.40 -10.35
CA ARG A 153 6.71 3.41 -11.13
C ARG A 153 7.60 4.58 -10.73
N ASN A 154 7.03 5.66 -10.20
CA ASN A 154 7.79 6.80 -9.70
C ASN A 154 8.38 6.52 -8.33
N LEU A 155 7.55 6.05 -7.40
CA LEU A 155 7.93 5.60 -6.06
C LEU A 155 6.85 4.63 -5.55
N ALA A 156 7.26 3.50 -5.00
CA ALA A 156 6.32 2.46 -4.58
C ALA A 156 5.88 2.63 -3.13
N GLY A 157 4.56 2.42 -2.88
CA GLY A 157 3.98 2.44 -1.55
C GLY A 157 2.96 3.55 -1.29
N VAL A 158 3.06 4.71 -1.96
CA VAL A 158 2.09 5.81 -1.82
C VAL A 158 0.74 5.42 -2.40
N GLY A 159 -0.32 5.65 -1.63
CA GLY A 159 -1.69 5.55 -2.09
C GLY A 159 -2.43 6.88 -1.94
N ASN A 160 -3.76 6.83 -2.05
CA ASN A 160 -4.57 8.04 -2.13
C ASN A 160 -4.52 8.91 -0.86
N VAL A 161 -4.39 8.28 0.31
CA VAL A 161 -4.26 9.04 1.57
C VAL A 161 -2.97 9.85 1.55
N TYR A 162 -1.83 9.16 1.37
CA TYR A 162 -0.54 9.85 1.37
C TYR A 162 -0.36 10.82 0.22
N ALA A 163 -0.88 10.55 -0.97
CA ALA A 163 -0.79 11.48 -2.10
C ALA A 163 -1.46 12.82 -1.78
N ASN A 164 -2.68 12.80 -1.21
CA ASN A 164 -3.38 14.03 -0.78
C ASN A 164 -2.62 14.78 0.33
N GLU A 165 -2.16 14.04 1.33
CA GLU A 165 -1.43 14.61 2.48
C GLU A 165 -0.09 15.22 2.05
N LEU A 166 0.63 14.59 1.13
CA LEU A 166 1.88 15.11 0.55
C LEU A 166 1.64 16.38 -0.26
N CYS A 167 0.60 16.44 -1.10
CA CYS A 167 0.20 17.65 -1.79
C CYS A 167 -0.05 18.81 -0.81
N PHE A 168 -0.72 18.55 0.32
CA PHE A 168 -0.93 19.53 1.37
C PHE A 168 0.38 20.00 2.02
N ILE A 169 1.27 19.07 2.33
CA ILE A 169 2.55 19.36 3.01
C ILE A 169 3.44 20.27 2.14
N VAL A 170 3.48 20.03 0.83
CA VAL A 170 4.26 20.87 -0.08
C VAL A 170 3.52 22.12 -0.57
N GLY A 171 2.27 22.33 -0.13
CA GLY A 171 1.49 23.51 -0.46
C GLY A 171 1.11 23.59 -1.94
N ARG A 172 0.79 22.46 -2.57
CA ARG A 172 0.36 22.38 -3.95
C ARG A 172 -0.99 21.69 -4.07
N ARG A 173 -1.87 22.20 -4.94
CA ARG A 173 -3.11 21.49 -5.28
C ARG A 173 -2.79 20.11 -5.85
N PRO A 174 -3.67 19.11 -5.63
CA PRO A 174 -3.53 17.79 -6.27
C PRO A 174 -3.38 17.85 -7.78
N THR A 175 -4.06 18.82 -8.43
CA THR A 175 -4.04 19.06 -9.88
C THR A 175 -2.88 19.94 -10.37
N ALA A 176 -2.08 20.50 -9.46
CA ALA A 176 -0.93 21.31 -9.86
C ALA A 176 0.10 20.45 -10.60
N PRO A 177 0.77 20.98 -11.65
CA PRO A 177 1.82 20.27 -12.37
C PRO A 177 2.96 19.84 -11.43
N ALA A 178 3.45 18.61 -11.57
CA ALA A 178 4.52 18.06 -10.72
C ALA A 178 5.81 18.91 -10.80
N GLY A 179 6.08 19.50 -11.96
CA GLY A 179 7.22 20.42 -12.16
C GLY A 179 7.16 21.71 -11.33
N THR A 180 6.01 22.05 -10.72
CA THR A 180 5.88 23.22 -9.84
C THR A 180 6.40 22.96 -8.41
N VAL A 181 6.76 21.71 -8.09
CA VAL A 181 7.35 21.35 -6.80
C VAL A 181 8.78 21.89 -6.73
N LYS A 182 9.03 22.82 -5.82
CA LYS A 182 10.35 23.49 -5.71
C LYS A 182 11.49 22.53 -5.33
N ASP A 183 11.20 21.53 -4.53
CA ASP A 183 12.17 20.56 -4.03
C ASP A 183 11.60 19.13 -4.10
N PRO A 184 11.70 18.47 -5.27
CA PRO A 184 11.23 17.10 -5.46
C PRO A 184 11.96 16.08 -4.57
N LEU A 185 13.23 16.31 -4.28
CA LEU A 185 14.02 15.45 -3.40
C LEU A 185 13.46 15.46 -1.97
N ARG A 186 13.18 16.65 -1.46
CA ARG A 186 12.55 16.80 -0.16
C ARG A 186 11.14 16.19 -0.11
N LEU A 187 10.37 16.29 -1.21
CA LEU A 187 9.06 15.63 -1.31
C LEU A 187 9.19 14.11 -1.23
N ALA A 188 10.12 13.51 -2.00
CA ALA A 188 10.38 12.07 -1.99
C ALA A 188 10.81 11.60 -0.58
N GLN A 189 11.74 12.34 0.05
CA GLN A 189 12.17 12.04 1.42
C GLN A 189 11.02 12.16 2.44
N ARG A 190 10.17 13.17 2.29
CA ARG A 190 9.00 13.35 3.16
C ARG A 190 7.98 12.21 3.00
N ALA A 191 7.79 11.72 1.78
CA ALA A 191 6.94 10.56 1.53
C ALA A 191 7.46 9.33 2.29
N ARG A 192 8.77 9.06 2.21
CA ARG A 192 9.42 7.99 2.97
C ARG A 192 9.25 8.15 4.47
N ASP A 193 9.57 9.33 5.01
CA ASP A 193 9.49 9.59 6.45
C ASP A 193 8.08 9.34 6.99
N MET A 194 7.05 9.75 6.24
CA MET A 194 5.66 9.55 6.63
C MET A 194 5.27 8.07 6.67
N LEU A 195 5.62 7.29 5.64
CA LEU A 195 5.36 5.85 5.64
C LEU A 195 6.17 5.14 6.73
N TRP A 196 7.45 5.50 6.87
CA TRP A 196 8.35 4.94 7.88
C TRP A 196 7.85 5.12 9.30
N LEU A 197 7.37 6.32 9.65
CA LEU A 197 6.80 6.61 10.97
C LEU A 197 5.49 5.87 11.26
N ASN A 198 4.76 5.49 10.21
CA ASN A 198 3.47 4.80 10.32
C ASN A 198 3.56 3.27 10.16
N ARG A 199 4.69 2.72 9.69
CA ARG A 199 4.82 1.29 9.34
C ARG A 199 4.49 0.28 10.45
N ASN A 200 4.56 0.71 11.72
CA ASN A 200 4.23 -0.13 12.87
C ASN A 200 2.91 0.30 13.56
N ARG A 201 2.08 1.09 12.86
CA ARG A 201 0.84 1.62 13.45
C ARG A 201 -0.38 1.02 12.77
N TRP A 202 -1.37 0.68 13.56
CA TRP A 202 -2.69 0.30 13.02
C TRP A 202 -3.45 1.48 12.43
N SER A 203 -3.26 2.67 13.00
CA SER A 203 -3.88 3.91 12.53
C SER A 203 -2.79 4.92 12.18
N ARG A 204 -2.74 5.28 10.91
CA ARG A 204 -1.76 6.23 10.39
C ARG A 204 -2.03 7.65 10.85
N THR A 205 -0.98 8.43 11.00
CA THR A 205 -1.06 9.87 11.23
C THR A 205 -0.05 10.60 10.34
N THR A 206 -0.50 11.71 9.76
CA THR A 206 0.34 12.62 8.96
C THR A 206 0.58 13.95 9.68
N THR A 207 -0.26 14.25 10.68
CA THR A 207 -0.14 15.43 11.53
C THR A 207 0.80 15.24 12.71
N GLY A 208 1.12 13.99 13.06
CA GLY A 208 1.79 13.61 14.31
C GLY A 208 0.83 13.45 15.50
N ASP A 209 -0.42 13.93 15.39
CA ASP A 209 -1.45 13.76 16.43
C ASP A 209 -2.17 12.41 16.21
N THR A 210 -2.12 11.52 17.21
CA THR A 210 -2.71 10.18 17.14
C THR A 210 -4.16 10.13 17.63
N ARG A 211 -4.70 11.24 18.18
CA ARG A 211 -6.07 11.30 18.69
C ARG A 211 -7.08 11.08 17.56
N PRO A 212 -8.19 10.34 17.81
CA PRO A 212 -9.23 10.12 16.82
C PRO A 212 -9.70 11.43 16.16
N GLY A 213 -9.81 11.41 14.83
CA GLY A 213 -10.21 12.56 14.03
C GLY A 213 -9.14 13.64 13.85
N ARG A 214 -7.95 13.51 14.44
CA ARG A 214 -6.86 14.49 14.32
C ARG A 214 -5.66 14.05 13.49
N GLN A 215 -5.68 12.83 13.00
CA GLN A 215 -4.53 12.18 12.37
C GLN A 215 -4.15 12.72 11.00
N LEU A 216 -5.11 13.29 10.23
CA LEU A 216 -4.89 13.70 8.84
C LEU A 216 -5.09 15.21 8.67
N TRP A 217 -4.35 15.78 7.71
CA TRP A 217 -4.46 17.20 7.36
C TRP A 217 -5.69 17.49 6.50
N VAL A 218 -5.85 16.79 5.38
CA VAL A 218 -6.90 17.05 4.38
C VAL A 218 -7.72 15.83 3.98
N TYR A 219 -7.12 14.64 3.93
CA TYR A 219 -7.79 13.45 3.42
C TYR A 219 -9.05 13.10 4.25
N GLY A 220 -10.20 12.95 3.53
CA GLY A 220 -11.49 12.63 4.16
C GLY A 220 -12.10 13.77 4.98
N ARG A 221 -11.60 15.00 4.83
CA ARG A 221 -12.01 16.15 5.66
C ARG A 221 -12.69 17.26 4.85
N ALA A 222 -13.30 16.96 3.71
CA ALA A 222 -14.09 17.92 2.95
C ALA A 222 -15.13 18.61 3.83
N GLY A 223 -15.26 19.93 3.68
CA GLY A 223 -16.18 20.77 4.47
C GLY A 223 -15.75 21.03 5.91
N GLN A 224 -14.61 20.48 6.38
CA GLN A 224 -14.06 20.77 7.70
C GLN A 224 -13.02 21.88 7.62
N ALA A 225 -12.84 22.62 8.72
CA ALA A 225 -11.83 23.65 8.81
C ALA A 225 -10.40 23.08 8.69
N CYS A 226 -9.59 23.70 7.85
CA CYS A 226 -8.16 23.38 7.71
C CYS A 226 -7.45 23.58 9.06
N ARG A 227 -6.63 22.60 9.47
CA ARG A 227 -5.89 22.67 10.74
C ARG A 227 -4.79 23.71 10.77
N ARG A 228 -4.40 24.24 9.60
CA ARG A 228 -3.34 25.26 9.48
C ARG A 228 -3.90 26.68 9.43
N CYS A 229 -4.99 26.92 8.67
CA CYS A 229 -5.48 28.27 8.40
C CYS A 229 -6.99 28.49 8.65
N GLY A 230 -7.74 27.44 9.00
CA GLY A 230 -9.19 27.54 9.27
C GLY A 230 -10.10 27.51 8.04
N THR A 231 -9.59 27.72 6.81
CA THR A 231 -10.38 27.65 5.57
C THR A 231 -10.97 26.25 5.37
N LEU A 232 -12.18 26.17 4.84
CA LEU A 232 -12.82 24.87 4.58
C LEU A 232 -12.05 24.07 3.52
N ILE A 233 -11.85 22.79 3.80
CA ILE A 233 -11.21 21.83 2.88
C ILE A 233 -12.20 21.51 1.77
N GLU A 234 -11.74 21.58 0.55
CA GLU A 234 -12.46 21.20 -0.67
C GLU A 234 -12.11 19.78 -1.09
N SER A 235 -12.97 19.18 -1.93
CA SER A 235 -12.71 17.89 -2.56
C SER A 235 -13.25 17.85 -3.98
N ALA A 236 -12.62 17.05 -4.84
CA ALA A 236 -13.07 16.75 -6.19
C ALA A 236 -12.84 15.28 -6.53
N GLY A 237 -13.53 14.77 -7.57
CA GLY A 237 -13.49 13.38 -7.99
C GLY A 237 -14.63 12.54 -7.39
N ARG A 238 -14.73 11.28 -7.82
CA ARG A 238 -15.78 10.36 -7.38
C ARG A 238 -15.25 9.35 -6.38
N HIS A 239 -16.05 9.02 -5.38
CA HIS A 239 -15.87 7.78 -4.62
C HIS A 239 -16.34 6.62 -5.50
N ARG A 240 -15.43 5.90 -6.14
CA ARG A 240 -15.78 4.63 -6.78
C ARG A 240 -15.76 3.53 -5.72
N HIS A 241 -16.92 2.94 -5.45
CA HIS A 241 -17.10 1.70 -4.69
C HIS A 241 -17.01 0.45 -5.59
N GLU A 242 -16.55 0.58 -6.83
CA GLU A 242 -16.56 -0.53 -7.77
C GLU A 242 -15.24 -1.30 -7.77
N ASN A 243 -15.37 -2.62 -7.72
CA ASN A 243 -14.31 -3.60 -7.93
C ASN A 243 -13.69 -3.41 -9.33
N LEU A 244 -12.49 -2.90 -9.39
CA LEU A 244 -11.72 -2.87 -10.64
C LEU A 244 -10.67 -3.97 -10.57
N ASP A 245 -10.95 -5.03 -11.31
CA ASP A 245 -10.12 -6.23 -11.47
C ASP A 245 -9.02 -6.02 -12.54
N VAL A 246 -8.24 -4.94 -12.45
CA VAL A 246 -7.14 -4.78 -13.41
C VAL A 246 -5.84 -4.43 -12.72
N VAL A 247 -4.91 -5.35 -12.79
CA VAL A 247 -3.49 -5.16 -12.52
C VAL A 247 -2.93 -4.29 -13.64
N GLY A 248 -2.50 -3.06 -13.32
CA GLY A 248 -1.78 -2.21 -14.26
C GLY A 248 -2.55 -1.04 -14.90
N ASP A 249 -3.75 -0.72 -14.43
CA ASP A 249 -4.60 0.30 -15.04
C ASP A 249 -4.14 1.73 -14.68
N LEU A 250 -3.30 2.29 -15.56
CA LEU A 250 -2.86 3.69 -15.50
C LEU A 250 -4.02 4.67 -15.74
N ASP A 251 -5.08 4.22 -16.42
CA ASP A 251 -6.24 5.04 -16.79
C ASP A 251 -7.15 5.38 -15.60
N ASN A 252 -6.93 4.74 -14.43
CA ASN A 252 -7.73 4.97 -13.22
C ASN A 252 -7.11 5.92 -12.18
N LEU A 253 -5.97 6.53 -12.45
CA LEU A 253 -5.35 7.47 -11.51
C LEU A 253 -6.10 8.82 -11.46
N THR A 254 -6.74 9.22 -12.57
CA THR A 254 -7.46 10.49 -12.73
C THR A 254 -8.78 10.55 -11.96
N ASP A 255 -9.42 9.40 -11.68
CA ASP A 255 -10.75 9.32 -11.04
C ASP A 255 -10.70 9.24 -9.50
N ARG A 256 -9.51 9.37 -8.89
CA ARG A 256 -9.38 9.32 -7.44
C ARG A 256 -9.85 10.61 -6.79
N ILE A 257 -10.62 10.47 -5.70
CA ILE A 257 -11.02 11.64 -4.91
C ILE A 257 -9.78 12.34 -4.35
N THR A 258 -9.76 13.66 -4.52
CA THR A 258 -8.73 14.56 -4.01
C THR A 258 -9.30 15.50 -2.96
N PHE A 259 -8.45 15.92 -2.02
CA PHE A 259 -8.78 16.83 -0.94
C PHE A 259 -7.68 17.90 -0.84
N TRP A 260 -8.07 19.17 -0.69
CA TRP A 260 -7.10 20.26 -0.53
C TRP A 260 -7.66 21.43 0.26
N CYS A 261 -6.80 22.23 0.83
CA CYS A 261 -7.15 23.53 1.39
C CYS A 261 -6.87 24.61 0.36
N PRO A 262 -7.88 25.38 -0.14
CA PRO A 262 -7.68 26.34 -1.22
C PRO A 262 -6.73 27.51 -0.85
N LEU A 263 -6.59 27.81 0.45
CA LEU A 263 -5.66 28.85 0.90
C LEU A 263 -4.22 28.33 1.10
N CYS A 264 -4.05 27.11 1.63
CA CYS A 264 -2.72 26.55 1.86
C CYS A 264 -2.11 25.92 0.60
N GLN A 265 -2.94 25.61 -0.40
CA GLN A 265 -2.58 24.95 -1.67
C GLN A 265 -3.19 25.75 -2.84
N PRO A 266 -2.68 26.96 -3.09
CA PRO A 266 -3.19 27.86 -4.14
C PRO A 266 -2.99 27.29 -5.54
#